data_adc77a70f6fc1c9501a608ebc8f42296
#
_entry.id   adc77a70f6fc1c9501a608ebc8f42296
#
_cell.length_a   1.000
_cell.length_b   1.000
_cell.length_c   1.000
_cell.angle_alpha   90.00
_cell.angle_beta   90.00
_cell.angle_gamma   90.00
#
_symmetry.space_group_name_H-M   'P 1'
#
loop_
_entity.id
_entity.type
_entity.pdbx_description
1 polymer ?
#
loop_
_entity_poly.entity_id
_entity_poly.type
_entity_poly.pdbx_seq_one_letter_code
_entity_poly.pdbx_strand_id
1 'polypeptide(L)'
;MAHWMEFQVQEEYAQAMRFYRHVVERGGRVILKEIRAPKTKWSSLLEVFEDALVHESEVTRRIHKIGEIAEEEGDRAAQSMLSWFYDERVEEEAQIGEIRDLLKMIGDNLAALLHIDAKLGARVPMSPPPAESTAPQRFLRAIKKRLKSLARFFRQQLRTYVTAS
;
A
#
# COMPACT_ATOMS: atom_id res chain seq x y z
N MET A 1 7.44 9.65 -8.30
CA MET A 1 6.13 9.10 -7.83
C MET A 1 5.91 7.65 -8.28
N ALA A 2 6.06 7.28 -9.56
CA ALA A 2 5.88 5.88 -9.98
C ALA A 2 6.76 4.89 -9.20
N HIS A 3 8.03 5.26 -8.96
CA HIS A 3 8.95 4.47 -8.16
C HIS A 3 8.49 4.32 -6.70
N TRP A 4 8.00 5.39 -6.08
CA TRP A 4 7.41 5.35 -4.74
C TRP A 4 6.24 4.35 -4.69
N MET A 5 5.34 4.37 -5.68
CA MET A 5 4.24 3.41 -5.78
C MET A 5 4.72 1.96 -6.00
N GLU A 6 5.84 1.74 -6.68
CA GLU A 6 6.44 0.40 -6.81
C GLU A 6 6.93 -0.13 -5.46
N PHE A 7 7.41 0.73 -4.56
CA PHE A 7 7.75 0.34 -3.20
C PHE A 7 6.52 0.04 -2.36
N GLN A 8 5.49 0.90 -2.40
CA GLN A 8 4.23 0.63 -1.72
C GLN A 8 3.67 -0.75 -2.09
N VAL A 9 3.73 -1.12 -3.38
CA VAL A 9 3.35 -2.44 -3.86
C VAL A 9 4.12 -3.58 -3.17
N GLN A 10 5.41 -3.40 -2.90
CA GLN A 10 6.23 -4.41 -2.24
C GLN A 10 5.93 -4.50 -0.74
N GLU A 11 5.72 -3.34 -0.10
CA GLU A 11 5.37 -3.23 1.31
C GLU A 11 4.00 -3.87 1.57
N GLU A 12 2.97 -3.53 0.81
CA GLU A 12 1.64 -4.13 0.87
C GLU A 12 1.68 -5.65 0.67
N TYR A 13 2.50 -6.11 -0.28
CA TYR A 13 2.69 -7.54 -0.48
C TYR A 13 3.30 -8.21 0.75
N ALA A 14 4.32 -7.61 1.37
CA ALA A 14 4.97 -8.14 2.55
C ALA A 14 4.00 -8.21 3.74
N GLN A 15 3.16 -7.17 3.92
CA GLN A 15 2.10 -7.11 4.92
C GLN A 15 1.06 -8.22 4.71
N ALA A 16 0.55 -8.38 3.49
CA ALA A 16 -0.40 -9.44 3.15
C ALA A 16 0.20 -10.84 3.42
N MET A 17 1.48 -11.03 3.14
CA MET A 17 2.18 -12.30 3.41
C MET A 17 2.40 -12.55 4.89
N ARG A 18 2.49 -11.50 5.72
CA ARG A 18 2.57 -11.63 7.18
C ARG A 18 1.26 -12.19 7.76
N PHE A 19 0.10 -11.67 7.33
CA PHE A 19 -1.20 -12.23 7.66
C PHE A 19 -1.35 -13.66 7.16
N TYR A 20 -0.99 -13.92 5.90
CA TYR A 20 -1.06 -15.26 5.32
C TYR A 20 -0.30 -16.30 6.15
N ARG A 21 0.96 -15.99 6.51
CA ARG A 21 1.79 -16.90 7.32
C ARG A 21 1.20 -17.13 8.70
N HIS A 22 0.77 -16.05 9.37
CA HIS A 22 0.17 -16.16 10.68
C HIS A 22 -1.03 -17.12 10.70
N VAL A 23 -1.91 -17.04 9.70
CA VAL A 23 -3.06 -17.97 9.58
C VAL A 23 -2.60 -19.41 9.34
N VAL A 24 -1.65 -19.62 8.41
CA VAL A 24 -1.17 -20.99 8.06
C VAL A 24 -0.39 -21.63 9.19
N GLU A 25 0.50 -20.90 9.86
CA GLU A 25 1.32 -21.37 10.97
C GLU A 25 0.46 -21.78 12.18
N ARG A 26 -0.72 -21.21 12.30
CA ARG A 26 -1.71 -21.57 13.32
C ARG A 26 -2.69 -22.66 12.90
N GLY A 27 -2.43 -23.33 11.77
CA GLY A 27 -3.27 -24.41 11.25
C GLY A 27 -4.56 -23.91 10.57
N GLY A 28 -4.70 -22.61 10.35
CA GLY A 28 -5.84 -22.01 9.67
C GLY A 28 -5.77 -22.17 8.16
N ARG A 29 -6.91 -21.89 7.49
CA ARG A 29 -7.03 -21.93 6.02
C ARG A 29 -7.28 -20.53 5.49
N VAL A 30 -6.43 -20.06 4.56
CA VAL A 30 -6.63 -18.80 3.86
C VAL A 30 -7.59 -19.01 2.69
N ILE A 31 -8.69 -18.28 2.69
CA ILE A 31 -9.69 -18.26 1.60
C ILE A 31 -9.61 -16.89 0.91
N LEU A 32 -9.14 -16.90 -0.34
CA LEU A 32 -9.08 -15.68 -1.14
C LEU A 32 -10.43 -15.43 -1.80
N LYS A 33 -10.99 -14.27 -1.51
CA LYS A 33 -12.21 -13.77 -2.15
C LYS A 33 -11.87 -12.91 -3.35
N GLU A 34 -12.88 -12.61 -4.16
CA GLU A 34 -12.77 -11.64 -5.22
C GLU A 34 -12.36 -10.26 -4.67
N ILE A 35 -11.43 -9.63 -5.35
CA ILE A 35 -11.02 -8.26 -5.06
C ILE A 35 -11.64 -7.36 -6.13
N ARG A 36 -12.40 -6.34 -5.74
CA ARG A 36 -13.02 -5.38 -6.65
C ARG A 36 -11.97 -4.71 -7.55
N ALA A 37 -12.37 -4.41 -8.78
CA ALA A 37 -11.50 -3.65 -9.68
C ALA A 37 -11.22 -2.27 -9.07
N PRO A 38 -9.95 -1.82 -9.03
CA PRO A 38 -9.62 -0.50 -8.54
C PRO A 38 -10.14 0.58 -9.49
N LYS A 39 -10.31 1.80 -8.99
CA LYS A 39 -10.49 3.01 -9.80
C LYS A 39 -9.34 3.11 -10.81
N THR A 40 -9.63 3.55 -12.02
CA THR A 40 -8.67 3.58 -13.13
C THR A 40 -8.44 4.95 -13.73
N LYS A 41 -9.17 5.99 -13.25
CA LYS A 41 -9.07 7.35 -13.74
C LYS A 41 -9.10 8.33 -12.57
N TRP A 42 -8.20 9.30 -12.59
CA TRP A 42 -8.13 10.42 -11.67
C TRP A 42 -7.93 11.71 -12.46
N SER A 43 -8.44 12.82 -11.95
CA SER A 43 -8.33 14.15 -12.55
C SER A 43 -6.98 14.81 -12.24
N SER A 44 -6.33 14.44 -11.15
CA SER A 44 -5.07 15.02 -10.69
C SER A 44 -4.23 14.04 -9.87
N LEU A 45 -2.95 14.36 -9.67
CA LEU A 45 -2.09 13.63 -8.75
C LEU A 45 -2.56 13.80 -7.29
N LEU A 46 -3.09 14.96 -6.93
CA LEU A 46 -3.68 15.20 -5.61
C LEU A 46 -4.80 14.20 -5.34
N GLU A 47 -5.75 14.03 -6.27
CA GLU A 47 -6.84 13.07 -6.13
C GLU A 47 -6.33 11.61 -5.94
N VAL A 48 -5.22 11.25 -6.58
CA VAL A 48 -4.61 9.93 -6.39
C VAL A 48 -4.18 9.72 -4.94
N PHE A 49 -3.52 10.72 -4.33
CA PHE A 49 -3.04 10.61 -2.96
C PHE A 49 -4.15 10.80 -1.91
N GLU A 50 -5.20 11.55 -2.23
CA GLU A 50 -6.41 11.61 -1.41
C GLU A 50 -7.11 10.23 -1.37
N ASP A 51 -7.30 9.57 -2.51
CA ASP A 51 -7.87 8.23 -2.58
C ASP A 51 -6.97 7.19 -1.87
N ALA A 52 -5.64 7.32 -1.99
CA ALA A 52 -4.69 6.46 -1.29
C ALA A 52 -4.83 6.61 0.23
N LEU A 53 -4.91 7.83 0.75
CA LEU A 53 -5.09 8.09 2.18
C LEU A 53 -6.41 7.51 2.71
N VAL A 54 -7.50 7.67 1.96
CA VAL A 54 -8.79 7.05 2.30
C VAL A 54 -8.67 5.53 2.36
N HIS A 55 -7.93 4.93 1.42
CA HIS A 55 -7.69 3.49 1.42
C HIS A 55 -6.90 3.04 2.66
N GLU A 56 -5.80 3.73 3.00
CA GLU A 56 -5.00 3.38 4.19
C GLU A 56 -5.81 3.50 5.48
N SER A 57 -6.61 4.56 5.63
CA SER A 57 -7.49 4.71 6.79
C SER A 57 -8.52 3.58 6.90
N GLU A 58 -9.02 3.06 5.77
CA GLU A 58 -9.90 1.88 5.77
C GLU A 58 -9.14 0.60 6.15
N VAL A 59 -7.89 0.44 5.72
CA VAL A 59 -7.03 -0.68 6.13
C VAL A 59 -6.77 -0.62 7.63
N THR A 60 -6.42 0.55 8.16
CA THR A 60 -6.24 0.79 9.60
C THR A 60 -7.48 0.38 10.40
N ARG A 61 -8.65 0.84 9.97
CA ARG A 61 -9.92 0.47 10.61
C ARG A 61 -10.14 -1.05 10.66
N ARG A 62 -9.79 -1.75 9.59
CA ARG A 62 -9.91 -3.23 9.53
C ARG A 62 -8.91 -3.91 10.44
N ILE A 63 -7.68 -3.42 10.52
CA ILE A 63 -6.65 -3.94 11.43
C ILE A 63 -7.08 -3.75 12.88
N HIS A 64 -7.61 -2.58 13.24
CA HIS A 64 -8.17 -2.34 14.58
C HIS A 64 -9.30 -3.32 14.88
N LYS A 65 -10.20 -3.58 13.92
CA LYS A 65 -11.29 -4.55 14.13
C LYS A 65 -10.78 -5.98 14.34
N ILE A 66 -9.70 -6.38 13.66
CA ILE A 66 -9.06 -7.68 13.93
C ILE A 66 -8.46 -7.68 15.34
N GLY A 67 -7.88 -6.55 15.77
CA GLY A 67 -7.33 -6.39 17.12
C GLY A 67 -8.39 -6.54 18.22
N GLU A 68 -9.55 -5.91 18.05
CA GLU A 68 -10.69 -6.06 18.97
C GLU A 68 -11.11 -7.53 19.10
N ILE A 69 -11.26 -8.25 17.98
CA ILE A 69 -11.60 -9.67 17.98
C ILE A 69 -10.50 -10.50 18.67
N ALA A 70 -9.23 -10.21 18.41
CA ALA A 70 -8.13 -10.91 19.05
C ALA A 70 -8.08 -10.68 20.57
N GLU A 71 -8.51 -9.51 21.03
CA GLU A 71 -8.66 -9.20 22.45
C GLU A 71 -9.84 -9.96 23.08
N GLU A 72 -11.01 -9.92 22.44
CA GLU A 72 -12.22 -10.64 22.87
C GLU A 72 -11.98 -12.15 22.98
N GLU A 73 -11.24 -12.75 22.05
CA GLU A 73 -10.89 -14.18 22.02
C GLU A 73 -9.66 -14.51 22.90
N GLY A 74 -9.00 -13.54 23.50
CA GLY A 74 -7.77 -13.73 24.27
C GLY A 74 -6.59 -14.25 23.43
N ASP A 75 -6.60 -13.99 22.11
CA ASP A 75 -5.57 -14.45 21.17
C ASP A 75 -4.30 -13.58 21.25
N ARG A 76 -3.45 -13.88 22.23
CA ARG A 76 -2.20 -13.12 22.45
C ARG A 76 -1.23 -13.21 21.28
N ALA A 77 -1.26 -14.29 20.51
CA ALA A 77 -0.38 -14.43 19.34
C ALA A 77 -0.81 -13.49 18.21
N ALA A 78 -2.14 -13.35 17.97
CA ALA A 78 -2.67 -12.37 17.04
C ALA A 78 -2.39 -10.94 17.51
N GLN A 79 -2.61 -10.63 18.79
CA GLN A 79 -2.29 -9.31 19.37
C GLN A 79 -0.82 -8.94 19.18
N SER A 80 0.10 -9.87 19.46
CA SER A 80 1.54 -9.67 19.24
C SER A 80 1.90 -9.44 17.77
N MET A 81 1.28 -10.17 16.86
CA MET A 81 1.47 -10.00 15.42
C MET A 81 0.95 -8.64 14.95
N LEU A 82 -0.18 -8.18 15.49
CA LEU A 82 -0.83 -6.94 15.11
C LEU A 82 -0.10 -5.69 15.63
N SER A 83 0.67 -5.78 16.73
CA SER A 83 1.39 -4.61 17.27
C SER A 83 2.28 -3.95 16.22
N TRP A 84 2.98 -4.75 15.42
CA TRP A 84 3.77 -4.23 14.30
C TRP A 84 2.90 -3.50 13.26
N PHE A 85 1.70 -4.01 12.98
CA PHE A 85 0.79 -3.35 12.03
C PHE A 85 0.27 -2.02 12.56
N TYR A 86 0.08 -1.86 13.86
CA TYR A 86 -0.33 -0.57 14.42
C TYR A 86 0.72 0.51 14.17
N ASP A 87 2.00 0.19 14.36
CA ASP A 87 3.11 1.11 14.09
C ASP A 87 3.20 1.46 12.60
N GLU A 88 3.14 0.45 11.71
CA GLU A 88 3.15 0.64 10.26
C GLU A 88 2.00 1.54 9.77
N ARG A 89 0.79 1.34 10.31
CA ARG A 89 -0.37 2.18 9.91
C ARG A 89 -0.15 3.65 10.21
N VAL A 90 0.41 3.97 11.36
CA VAL A 90 0.73 5.37 11.74
C VAL A 90 1.73 5.96 10.75
N GLU A 91 2.78 5.21 10.41
CA GLU A 91 3.81 5.68 9.49
C GLU A 91 3.28 5.85 8.05
N GLU A 92 2.54 4.88 7.53
CA GLU A 92 2.01 4.92 6.16
C GLU A 92 0.97 6.04 5.96
N GLU A 93 0.04 6.22 6.89
CA GLU A 93 -0.90 7.34 6.84
C GLU A 93 -0.18 8.70 6.92
N ALA A 94 0.84 8.83 7.76
CA ALA A 94 1.63 10.05 7.87
C ALA A 94 2.38 10.35 6.56
N GLN A 95 3.04 9.36 5.96
CA GLN A 95 3.77 9.52 4.69
C GLN A 95 2.85 9.94 3.54
N ILE A 96 1.70 9.28 3.38
CA ILE A 96 0.74 9.62 2.33
C ILE A 96 0.11 10.99 2.59
N GLY A 97 -0.19 11.29 3.86
CA GLY A 97 -0.70 12.60 4.28
C GLY A 97 0.28 13.74 3.96
N GLU A 98 1.58 13.55 4.23
CA GLU A 98 2.62 14.54 3.88
C GLU A 98 2.65 14.79 2.37
N ILE A 99 2.64 13.74 1.55
CA ILE A 99 2.67 13.87 0.09
C ILE A 99 1.42 14.59 -0.42
N ARG A 100 0.24 14.21 0.08
CA ARG A 100 -1.03 14.86 -0.25
C ARG A 100 -0.99 16.36 0.07
N ASP A 101 -0.49 16.73 1.25
CA ASP A 101 -0.43 18.13 1.69
C ASP A 101 0.56 18.94 0.88
N LEU A 102 1.72 18.35 0.52
CA LEU A 102 2.66 18.96 -0.41
C LEU A 102 2.03 19.19 -1.78
N LEU A 103 1.33 18.20 -2.34
CA LEU A 103 0.65 18.35 -3.63
C LEU A 103 -0.43 19.42 -3.58
N LYS A 104 -1.17 19.51 -2.49
CA LYS A 104 -2.18 20.55 -2.28
C LYS A 104 -1.57 21.95 -2.20
N MET A 105 -0.42 22.08 -1.54
CA MET A 105 0.30 23.35 -1.38
C MET A 105 0.88 23.88 -2.69
N ILE A 106 1.45 22.99 -3.52
CA ILE A 106 2.11 23.40 -4.77
C ILE A 106 1.13 23.67 -5.91
N GLY A 107 -0.10 23.10 -5.87
CA GLY A 107 -1.08 23.20 -6.96
C GLY A 107 -0.49 22.71 -8.28
N ASP A 108 -0.70 23.49 -9.36
CA ASP A 108 -0.25 23.16 -10.72
C ASP A 108 1.19 23.60 -11.04
N ASN A 109 2.02 23.92 -10.01
CA ASN A 109 3.39 24.34 -10.23
C ASN A 109 4.25 23.17 -10.69
N LEU A 110 4.52 23.11 -12.01
CA LEU A 110 5.27 22.02 -12.64
C LEU A 110 6.69 21.85 -12.07
N ALA A 111 7.40 22.94 -11.78
CA ALA A 111 8.77 22.87 -11.23
C ALA A 111 8.78 22.25 -9.84
N ALA A 112 7.83 22.63 -8.97
CA ALA A 112 7.66 22.04 -7.65
C ALA A 112 7.23 20.58 -7.75
N LEU A 113 6.36 20.23 -8.71
CA LEU A 113 5.94 18.85 -8.94
C LEU A 113 7.11 17.95 -9.35
N LEU A 114 7.97 18.40 -10.25
CA LEU A 114 9.18 17.67 -10.64
C LEU A 114 10.15 17.48 -9.47
N HIS A 115 10.26 18.49 -8.59
CA HIS A 115 11.08 18.37 -7.38
C HIS A 115 10.53 17.29 -6.41
N ILE A 116 9.22 17.27 -6.19
CA ILE A 116 8.58 16.23 -5.37
C ILE A 116 8.75 14.85 -6.02
N ASP A 117 8.57 14.74 -7.33
CA ASP A 117 8.76 13.48 -8.06
C ASP A 117 10.20 12.94 -7.87
N ALA A 118 11.20 13.81 -7.99
CA ALA A 118 12.60 13.44 -7.77
C ALA A 118 12.84 12.99 -6.31
N LYS A 119 12.31 13.71 -5.30
CA LYS A 119 12.39 13.34 -3.89
C LYS A 119 11.78 11.96 -3.63
N LEU A 120 10.58 11.72 -4.14
CA LEU A 120 9.89 10.43 -3.99
C LEU A 120 10.57 9.30 -4.78
N GLY A 121 11.19 9.63 -5.92
CA GLY A 121 11.97 8.68 -6.71
C GLY A 121 13.29 8.25 -6.06
N ALA A 122 13.80 9.03 -5.11
CA ALA A 122 15.02 8.71 -4.35
C ALA A 122 14.77 7.83 -3.11
N ARG A 123 13.51 7.48 -2.82
CA ARG A 123 13.18 6.59 -1.68
C ARG A 123 13.89 5.24 -1.83
N VAL A 124 14.52 4.81 -0.75
CA VAL A 124 15.11 3.46 -0.64
C VAL A 124 14.18 2.61 0.22
N PRO A 125 13.95 1.33 -0.11
CA PRO A 125 13.12 0.44 0.71
C PRO A 125 13.68 0.35 2.13
N MET A 126 12.81 0.43 3.13
CA MET A 126 13.23 0.34 4.54
C MET A 126 13.68 -1.07 4.96
N SER A 127 13.25 -2.09 4.26
CA SER A 127 13.69 -3.48 4.50
C SER A 127 13.57 -4.29 3.22
N PRO A 128 14.50 -5.22 2.97
CA PRO A 128 14.30 -6.19 1.89
C PRO A 128 13.03 -6.99 2.19
N PRO A 129 12.23 -7.34 1.17
CA PRO A 129 11.09 -8.21 1.37
C PRO A 129 11.57 -9.52 2.03
N PRO A 130 10.85 -10.05 3.02
CA PRO A 130 11.24 -11.31 3.64
C PRO A 130 11.38 -12.38 2.56
N ALA A 131 12.39 -13.23 2.72
CA ALA A 131 12.71 -14.32 1.77
C ALA A 131 11.46 -15.04 1.28
N GLU A 132 11.38 -15.31 -0.02
CA GLU A 132 10.22 -15.92 -0.68
C GLU A 132 9.68 -17.10 0.14
N SER A 133 8.50 -16.91 0.71
CA SER A 133 7.87 -17.92 1.52
C SER A 133 7.17 -18.95 0.63
N THR A 134 6.95 -20.13 1.17
CA THR A 134 6.23 -21.28 0.60
C THR A 134 4.75 -21.00 0.22
N ALA A 135 4.35 -19.76 0.04
CA ALA A 135 3.01 -19.39 -0.39
C ALA A 135 2.68 -19.97 -1.77
N PRO A 136 1.46 -20.44 -2.00
CA PRO A 136 1.07 -21.01 -3.29
C PRO A 136 1.34 -20.05 -4.44
N GLN A 137 2.08 -20.48 -5.45
CA GLN A 137 2.48 -19.63 -6.59
C GLN A 137 1.30 -18.93 -7.30
N ARG A 138 0.11 -19.54 -7.24
CA ARG A 138 -1.13 -18.93 -7.78
C ARG A 138 -1.51 -17.64 -7.03
N PHE A 139 -1.35 -17.64 -5.71
CA PHE A 139 -1.59 -16.47 -4.85
C PHE A 139 -0.58 -15.35 -5.16
N LEU A 140 0.70 -15.70 -5.21
CA LEU A 140 1.78 -14.79 -5.57
C LEU A 140 1.54 -14.17 -6.96
N ARG A 141 1.14 -14.97 -7.94
CA ARG A 141 0.82 -14.50 -9.31
C ARG A 141 -0.37 -13.55 -9.34
N ALA A 142 -1.43 -13.83 -8.57
CA ALA A 142 -2.63 -13.00 -8.54
C ALA A 142 -2.32 -11.60 -7.95
N ILE A 143 -1.63 -11.54 -6.81
CA ILE A 143 -1.19 -10.29 -6.19
C ILE A 143 -0.21 -9.55 -7.10
N LYS A 144 0.89 -10.19 -7.55
CA LYS A 144 1.88 -9.58 -8.46
C LYS A 144 1.24 -9.04 -9.75
N LYS A 145 0.29 -9.75 -10.36
CA LYS A 145 -0.41 -9.28 -11.57
C LYS A 145 -1.20 -8.00 -11.30
N ARG A 146 -1.85 -7.92 -10.16
CA ARG A 146 -2.71 -6.79 -9.79
C ARG A 146 -1.89 -5.56 -9.40
N LEU A 147 -0.83 -5.75 -8.64
CA LEU A 147 0.10 -4.71 -8.25
C LEU A 147 0.86 -4.13 -9.45
N LYS A 148 1.27 -5.00 -10.42
CA LYS A 148 1.85 -4.55 -11.70
C LYS A 148 0.86 -3.75 -12.56
N SER A 149 -0.45 -4.03 -12.44
CA SER A 149 -1.48 -3.25 -13.11
C SER A 149 -1.60 -1.85 -12.54
N LEU A 150 -1.57 -1.71 -11.21
CA LEU A 150 -1.55 -0.43 -10.51
C LEU A 150 -0.29 0.39 -10.87
N ALA A 151 0.89 -0.20 -10.76
CA ALA A 151 2.15 0.48 -11.12
C ALA A 151 2.21 0.89 -12.60
N ARG A 152 1.62 0.11 -13.51
CA ARG A 152 1.50 0.45 -14.93
C ARG A 152 0.56 1.64 -15.14
N PHE A 153 -0.56 1.64 -14.44
CA PHE A 153 -1.53 2.73 -14.47
C PHE A 153 -0.89 4.05 -14.01
N PHE A 154 -0.19 4.07 -12.88
CA PHE A 154 0.50 5.26 -12.39
C PHE A 154 1.56 5.76 -13.38
N ARG A 155 2.35 4.87 -14.00
CA ARG A 155 3.30 5.26 -15.05
C ARG A 155 2.62 5.87 -16.27
N GLN A 156 1.45 5.40 -16.65
CA GLN A 156 0.70 5.94 -17.78
C GLN A 156 0.14 7.32 -17.46
N GLN A 157 -0.38 7.56 -16.27
CA GLN A 157 -0.87 8.86 -15.84
C GLN A 157 0.25 9.91 -15.80
N LEU A 158 1.41 9.59 -15.24
CA LEU A 158 2.57 10.47 -15.23
C LEU A 158 3.03 10.84 -16.65
N ARG A 159 3.03 9.88 -17.59
CA ARG A 159 3.36 10.15 -18.99
C ARG A 159 2.35 11.11 -19.64
N THR A 160 1.07 10.96 -19.38
CA THR A 160 0.03 11.82 -19.95
C THR A 160 0.17 13.26 -19.43
N TYR A 161 0.57 13.45 -18.17
CA TYR A 161 0.85 14.79 -17.61
C TYR A 161 2.09 15.45 -18.23
N VAL A 162 3.15 14.69 -18.49
CA VAL A 162 4.41 15.20 -19.08
C VAL A 162 4.27 15.49 -20.58
N THR A 163 3.37 14.80 -21.28
CA THR A 163 3.15 15.01 -22.74
C THR A 163 2.04 16.00 -23.08
N ALA A 164 1.25 16.43 -22.11
CA ALA A 164 0.17 17.41 -22.29
C ALA A 164 0.63 18.87 -21.96
N SER A 165 1.91 19.06 -21.64
CA SER A 165 2.61 20.34 -21.48
C SER A 165 3.53 20.58 -22.67
#